data_c477f7485b9f04de9702c1358717887d
#
_entry.id   c477f7485b9f04de9702c1358717887d
#
_cell.length_a   1.000
_cell.length_b   1.000
_cell.length_c   1.000
_cell.angle_alpha   90.00
_cell.angle_beta   90.00
_cell.angle_gamma   90.00
#
_symmetry.space_group_name_H-M   'P 1'
#
loop_
_entity.id
_entity.type
_entity.pdbx_description
1 polymer ?
#
loop_
_entity_poly.entity_id
_entity_poly.type
_entity_poly.pdbx_seq_one_letter_code
_entity_poly.pdbx_strand_id
1 'polypeptide(L)'
;GFGKVAMPPHNLTLTVAGAGMLWVGWFGFNAGSAVAADNSAAMAMLVTHLSASAGALAWMAMEWIRHGKPSVLGIVTGMVAGLGTITPASGSVGPAAAVVIGLTAGVVCYFATNWIKNKLKIDDSLDVFPVHGVGGILGTLLAGVFCSTQLGVFSGNGFSDGIDSIGG
;
A
#
# COMPACT_ATOMS: atom_id res chain seq x y z
N GLY A 1 -10.27 16.68 22.22
CA GLY A 1 -10.74 15.39 21.71
C GLY A 1 -11.04 15.44 20.22
N PHE A 2 -11.34 14.31 19.62
CA PHE A 2 -11.62 14.18 18.19
C PHE A 2 -12.63 15.23 17.67
N GLY A 3 -12.30 15.84 16.52
CA GLY A 3 -13.13 16.88 15.89
C GLY A 3 -13.12 18.26 16.55
N LYS A 4 -12.44 18.42 17.69
CA LYS A 4 -12.36 19.70 18.41
C LYS A 4 -10.94 20.24 18.51
N VAL A 5 -9.95 19.37 18.57
CA VAL A 5 -8.53 19.71 18.73
C VAL A 5 -7.71 18.86 17.77
N ALA A 6 -6.75 19.48 17.07
CA ALA A 6 -5.79 18.72 16.26
C ALA A 6 -4.96 17.77 17.14
N MET A 7 -4.77 16.55 16.69
CA MET A 7 -4.03 15.49 17.39
C MET A 7 -2.80 15.07 16.56
N PRO A 8 -1.80 15.94 16.40
CA PRO A 8 -0.58 15.58 15.69
C PRO A 8 0.23 14.54 16.50
N PRO A 9 1.10 13.77 15.85
CA PRO A 9 2.04 12.92 16.55
C PRO A 9 2.88 13.73 17.54
N HIS A 10 3.05 13.23 18.77
CA HIS A 10 3.86 13.94 19.77
C HIS A 10 5.36 13.98 19.40
N ASN A 11 5.81 13.05 18.56
CA ASN A 11 7.18 12.98 18.05
C ASN A 11 7.20 12.50 16.60
N LEU A 12 7.33 13.44 15.68
CA LEU A 12 7.32 13.15 14.24
C LEU A 12 8.54 12.32 13.80
N THR A 13 9.71 12.55 14.45
CA THR A 13 10.92 11.77 14.15
C THR A 13 10.73 10.28 14.48
N LEU A 14 10.14 9.98 15.63
CA LEU A 14 9.81 8.60 16.00
C LEU A 14 8.74 8.00 15.06
N THR A 15 7.78 8.80 14.59
CA THR A 15 6.80 8.35 13.61
C THR A 15 7.47 7.92 12.30
N VAL A 16 8.40 8.73 11.79
CA VAL A 16 9.16 8.41 10.57
C VAL A 16 10.05 7.18 10.77
N ALA A 17 10.74 7.10 11.91
CA ALA A 17 11.57 5.94 12.23
C ALA A 17 10.72 4.65 12.31
N GLY A 18 9.57 4.70 13.01
CA GLY A 18 8.64 3.58 13.10
C GLY A 18 8.08 3.17 11.73
N ALA A 19 7.73 4.14 10.89
CA ALA A 19 7.29 3.88 9.53
C ALA A 19 8.38 3.21 8.68
N GLY A 20 9.64 3.64 8.81
CA GLY A 20 10.78 2.98 8.16
C GLY A 20 10.98 1.54 8.63
N MET A 21 10.84 1.30 9.93
CA MET A 21 10.89 -0.06 10.50
C MET A 21 9.74 -0.94 9.97
N LEU A 22 8.53 -0.39 9.83
CA LEU A 22 7.40 -1.07 9.21
C LEU A 22 7.72 -1.42 7.76
N TRP A 23 8.33 -0.53 6.99
CA TRP A 23 8.69 -0.80 5.61
C TRP A 23 9.65 -1.99 5.50
N VAL A 24 10.70 -2.00 6.31
CA VAL A 24 11.64 -3.13 6.36
C VAL A 24 10.95 -4.42 6.79
N GLY A 25 10.11 -4.36 7.84
CA GLY A 25 9.31 -5.50 8.28
C GLY A 25 8.35 -6.01 7.20
N TRP A 26 7.84 -5.11 6.35
CA TRP A 26 6.93 -5.47 5.27
C TRP A 26 7.60 -6.23 4.13
N PHE A 27 8.89 -6.02 3.92
CA PHE A 27 9.66 -6.92 3.03
C PHE A 27 9.64 -8.36 3.55
N GLY A 28 9.83 -8.54 4.86
CA GLY A 28 9.68 -9.86 5.50
C GLY A 28 8.25 -10.39 5.38
N PHE A 29 7.25 -9.53 5.55
CA PHE A 29 5.85 -9.93 5.45
C PHE A 29 5.46 -10.39 4.04
N ASN A 30 5.75 -9.61 3.00
CA ASN A 30 5.38 -9.92 1.63
C ASN A 30 6.37 -10.89 0.96
N ALA A 31 7.66 -10.57 0.93
CA ALA A 31 8.67 -11.43 0.30
C ALA A 31 8.93 -12.70 1.10
N GLY A 32 8.94 -12.62 2.43
CA GLY A 32 9.08 -13.77 3.31
C GLY A 32 7.94 -14.78 3.19
N SER A 33 6.76 -14.36 2.74
CA SER A 33 5.62 -15.25 2.48
C SER A 33 5.84 -16.22 1.30
N ALA A 34 6.87 -16.00 0.49
CA ALA A 34 7.32 -16.98 -0.52
C ALA A 34 7.90 -18.25 0.12
N VAL A 35 8.32 -18.19 1.39
CA VAL A 35 8.90 -19.31 2.18
C VAL A 35 10.16 -19.90 1.51
N ALA A 36 10.76 -19.17 0.57
CA ALA A 36 11.98 -19.54 -0.15
C ALA A 36 12.74 -18.28 -0.57
N ALA A 37 14.05 -18.39 -0.69
CA ALA A 37 14.90 -17.32 -1.23
C ALA A 37 15.05 -17.49 -2.75
N ASP A 38 13.99 -17.18 -3.47
CA ASP A 38 13.88 -17.38 -4.91
C ASP A 38 13.44 -16.12 -5.67
N ASN A 39 13.19 -16.26 -6.95
CA ASN A 39 12.73 -15.17 -7.81
C ASN A 39 11.36 -14.61 -7.38
N SER A 40 10.50 -15.42 -6.78
CA SER A 40 9.19 -14.99 -6.28
C SER A 40 9.35 -14.04 -5.09
N ALA A 41 10.23 -14.40 -4.15
CA ALA A 41 10.56 -13.54 -3.02
C ALA A 41 11.21 -12.22 -3.48
N ALA A 42 12.14 -12.28 -4.44
CA ALA A 42 12.79 -11.10 -4.98
C ALA A 42 11.80 -10.17 -5.69
N MET A 43 10.87 -10.72 -6.49
CA MET A 43 9.82 -9.95 -7.15
C MET A 43 8.87 -9.34 -6.13
N ALA A 44 8.41 -10.09 -5.13
CA ALA A 44 7.53 -9.59 -4.07
C ALA A 44 8.18 -8.44 -3.28
N MET A 45 9.49 -8.52 -3.02
CA MET A 45 10.24 -7.44 -2.39
C MET A 45 10.28 -6.18 -3.28
N LEU A 46 10.58 -6.35 -4.56
CA LEU A 46 10.66 -5.25 -5.52
C LEU A 46 9.30 -4.53 -5.66
N VAL A 47 8.22 -5.27 -5.89
CA VAL A 47 6.89 -4.68 -6.08
C VAL A 47 6.37 -4.01 -4.80
N THR A 48 6.70 -4.56 -3.63
CA THR A 48 6.40 -3.95 -2.34
C THR A 48 7.10 -2.59 -2.20
N HIS A 49 8.38 -2.53 -2.55
CA HIS A 49 9.16 -1.29 -2.51
C HIS A 49 8.61 -0.23 -3.48
N LEU A 50 8.32 -0.62 -4.72
CA LEU A 50 7.79 0.28 -5.74
C LEU A 50 6.42 0.86 -5.35
N SER A 51 5.53 0.01 -4.85
CA SER A 51 4.20 0.45 -4.43
C SER A 51 4.26 1.40 -3.22
N ALA A 52 5.10 1.11 -2.23
CA ALA A 52 5.30 1.99 -1.08
C ALA A 52 5.81 3.38 -1.51
N SER A 53 6.82 3.40 -2.38
CA SER A 53 7.38 4.63 -2.92
C SER A 53 6.36 5.43 -3.73
N ALA A 54 5.62 4.76 -4.61
CA ALA A 54 4.57 5.38 -5.41
C ALA A 54 3.43 5.94 -4.55
N GLY A 55 3.02 5.21 -3.51
CA GLY A 55 2.00 5.65 -2.55
C GLY A 55 2.43 6.90 -1.78
N ALA A 56 3.68 6.94 -1.32
CA ALA A 56 4.25 8.11 -0.66
C ALA A 56 4.23 9.35 -1.57
N LEU A 57 4.66 9.20 -2.82
CA LEU A 57 4.68 10.28 -3.81
C LEU A 57 3.26 10.75 -4.18
N ALA A 58 2.32 9.82 -4.35
CA ALA A 58 0.95 10.15 -4.67
C ALA A 58 0.26 10.93 -3.55
N TRP A 59 0.41 10.49 -2.30
CA TRP A 59 -0.13 11.21 -1.14
C TRP A 59 0.49 12.60 -1.00
N MET A 60 1.81 12.68 -1.13
CA MET A 60 2.55 13.96 -1.14
C MET A 60 2.01 14.91 -2.20
N ALA A 61 1.79 14.43 -3.42
CA ALA A 61 1.23 15.24 -4.50
C ALA A 61 -0.20 15.69 -4.19
N MET A 62 -1.05 14.84 -3.61
CA MET A 62 -2.41 15.20 -3.20
C MET A 62 -2.43 16.30 -2.15
N GLU A 63 -1.56 16.22 -1.13
CA GLU A 63 -1.43 17.30 -0.14
C GLU A 63 -0.93 18.60 -0.79
N TRP A 64 0.04 18.48 -1.69
CA TRP A 64 0.59 19.66 -2.37
C TRP A 64 -0.47 20.37 -3.20
N ILE A 65 -1.25 19.63 -3.97
CA ILE A 65 -2.34 20.17 -4.80
C ILE A 65 -3.44 20.79 -3.93
N ARG A 66 -3.78 20.14 -2.80
CA ARG A 66 -4.93 20.55 -1.96
C ARG A 66 -4.59 21.62 -0.93
N HIS A 67 -3.39 21.61 -0.39
CA HIS A 67 -2.97 22.44 0.75
C HIS A 67 -1.77 23.33 0.44
N GLY A 68 -1.21 23.24 -0.78
CA GLY A 68 -0.06 24.06 -1.21
C GLY A 68 1.28 23.61 -0.62
N LYS A 69 1.29 22.62 0.27
CA LYS A 69 2.50 22.05 0.87
C LYS A 69 2.26 20.62 1.32
N PRO A 70 3.23 19.72 1.13
CA PRO A 70 3.16 18.38 1.67
C PRO A 70 3.52 18.34 3.15
N SER A 71 3.12 17.26 3.82
CA SER A 71 3.51 16.98 5.20
C SER A 71 4.32 15.68 5.29
N VAL A 72 5.26 15.63 6.24
CA VAL A 72 6.02 14.41 6.50
C VAL A 72 5.09 13.28 6.94
N LEU A 73 4.09 13.60 7.76
CA LEU A 73 3.08 12.62 8.20
C LEU A 73 2.31 12.06 6.99
N GLY A 74 1.88 12.91 6.06
CA GLY A 74 1.20 12.47 4.85
C GLY A 74 2.05 11.57 3.97
N ILE A 75 3.34 11.90 3.80
CA ILE A 75 4.28 11.08 3.03
C ILE A 75 4.39 9.67 3.62
N VAL A 76 4.60 9.55 4.94
CA VAL A 76 4.69 8.22 5.58
C VAL A 76 3.35 7.48 5.61
N THR A 77 2.23 8.19 5.71
CA THR A 77 0.90 7.58 5.61
C THR A 77 0.66 7.02 4.21
N GLY A 78 1.01 7.76 3.17
CA GLY A 78 0.94 7.31 1.78
C GLY A 78 1.85 6.12 1.49
N MET A 79 3.04 6.09 2.11
CA MET A 79 3.94 4.94 2.07
C MET A 79 3.26 3.69 2.64
N VAL A 80 2.67 3.79 3.84
CA VAL A 80 1.96 2.66 4.46
C VAL A 80 0.73 2.25 3.64
N ALA A 81 0.01 3.21 3.04
CA ALA A 81 -1.08 2.92 2.11
C ALA A 81 -0.60 2.09 0.92
N GLY A 82 0.54 2.44 0.33
CA GLY A 82 1.17 1.66 -0.74
C GLY A 82 1.57 0.25 -0.30
N LEU A 83 2.14 0.11 0.91
CA LEU A 83 2.48 -1.20 1.49
C LEU A 83 1.23 -2.07 1.70
N GLY A 84 0.20 -1.53 2.32
CA GLY A 84 -1.04 -2.26 2.61
C GLY A 84 -1.79 -2.68 1.34
N THR A 85 -1.86 -1.78 0.36
CA THR A 85 -2.59 -2.03 -0.89
C THR A 85 -1.89 -3.05 -1.78
N ILE A 86 -0.55 -3.07 -1.85
CA ILE A 86 0.18 -4.07 -2.66
C ILE A 86 0.13 -5.48 -2.04
N THR A 87 -0.10 -5.59 -0.74
CA THR A 87 0.03 -6.84 0.00
C THR A 87 -0.76 -8.01 -0.61
N PRO A 88 -2.05 -7.88 -0.99
CA PRO A 88 -2.78 -8.98 -1.63
C PRO A 88 -2.24 -9.36 -3.01
N ALA A 89 -1.52 -8.46 -3.68
CA ALA A 89 -1.05 -8.63 -5.04
C ALA A 89 0.46 -8.96 -5.14
N SER A 90 1.22 -8.76 -4.08
CA SER A 90 2.69 -8.74 -4.11
C SER A 90 3.33 -10.01 -4.66
N GLY A 91 2.68 -11.17 -4.53
CA GLY A 91 3.15 -12.45 -5.05
C GLY A 91 2.82 -12.72 -6.52
N SER A 92 2.03 -11.85 -7.18
CA SER A 92 1.43 -12.19 -8.48
C SER A 92 1.43 -11.04 -9.49
N VAL A 93 2.03 -9.89 -9.17
CA VAL A 93 2.07 -8.72 -10.06
C VAL A 93 3.50 -8.30 -10.36
N GLY A 94 3.69 -7.64 -11.52
CA GLY A 94 4.96 -7.09 -11.92
C GLY A 94 5.19 -5.64 -11.48
N PRO A 95 6.40 -5.10 -11.75
CA PRO A 95 6.81 -3.77 -11.29
C PRO A 95 5.91 -2.63 -11.81
N ALA A 96 5.47 -2.66 -13.05
CA ALA A 96 4.60 -1.63 -13.61
C ALA A 96 3.23 -1.59 -12.90
N ALA A 97 2.63 -2.75 -12.67
CA ALA A 97 1.39 -2.86 -11.91
C ALA A 97 1.56 -2.36 -10.47
N ALA A 98 2.69 -2.67 -9.82
CA ALA A 98 2.99 -2.21 -8.47
C ALA A 98 3.03 -0.67 -8.36
N VAL A 99 3.60 0.01 -9.35
CA VAL A 99 3.59 1.48 -9.40
C VAL A 99 2.15 1.99 -9.52
N VAL A 100 1.34 1.43 -10.42
CA VAL A 100 -0.07 1.82 -10.57
C VAL A 100 -0.85 1.57 -9.29
N ILE A 101 -0.66 0.41 -8.64
CA ILE A 101 -1.31 0.08 -7.36
C ILE A 101 -0.92 1.10 -6.29
N GLY A 102 0.37 1.42 -6.17
CA GLY A 102 0.86 2.40 -5.19
C GLY A 102 0.32 3.81 -5.42
N LEU A 103 0.34 4.30 -6.67
CA LEU A 103 -0.24 5.60 -7.01
C LEU A 103 -1.73 5.66 -6.68
N THR A 104 -2.47 4.62 -7.06
CA THR A 104 -3.91 4.53 -6.78
C THR A 104 -4.17 4.46 -5.27
N ALA A 105 -3.35 3.71 -4.53
CA ALA A 105 -3.42 3.64 -3.06
C ALA A 105 -3.26 5.02 -2.41
N GLY A 106 -2.22 5.75 -2.80
CA GLY A 106 -1.96 7.09 -2.25
C GLY A 106 -3.12 8.05 -2.47
N VAL A 107 -3.73 8.03 -3.66
CA VAL A 107 -4.88 8.88 -3.98
C VAL A 107 -6.15 8.43 -3.26
N VAL A 108 -6.51 7.16 -3.38
CA VAL A 108 -7.77 6.63 -2.83
C VAL A 108 -7.77 6.69 -1.30
N CYS A 109 -6.68 6.26 -0.65
CA CYS A 109 -6.59 6.30 0.81
C CYS A 109 -6.55 7.74 1.34
N TYR A 110 -5.95 8.69 0.61
CA TYR A 110 -6.02 10.12 0.95
C TYR A 110 -7.47 10.62 1.01
N PHE A 111 -8.27 10.32 -0.01
CA PHE A 111 -9.68 10.70 -0.01
C PHE A 111 -10.49 9.96 1.04
N ALA A 112 -10.23 8.66 1.23
CA ALA A 112 -10.90 7.85 2.23
C ALA A 112 -10.65 8.39 3.66
N THR A 113 -9.41 8.75 3.98
CA THR A 113 -9.04 9.37 5.27
C THR A 113 -9.84 10.64 5.52
N ASN A 114 -9.84 11.53 4.52
CA ASN A 114 -10.57 12.79 4.64
C ASN A 114 -12.08 12.57 4.77
N TRP A 115 -12.64 11.61 4.03
CA TRP A 115 -14.07 11.31 4.07
C TRP A 115 -14.50 10.69 5.40
N ILE A 116 -13.74 9.73 5.90
CA ILE A 116 -14.04 9.03 7.18
C ILE A 116 -13.96 10.01 8.35
N LYS A 117 -12.90 10.81 8.43
CA LYS A 117 -12.75 11.78 9.52
C LYS A 117 -13.73 12.95 9.44
N ASN A 118 -13.94 13.52 8.27
CA ASN A 118 -14.69 14.77 8.13
C ASN A 118 -16.17 14.57 7.89
N LYS A 119 -16.57 13.51 7.15
CA LYS A 119 -17.97 13.26 6.83
C LYS A 119 -18.61 12.24 7.77
N LEU A 120 -17.97 11.10 7.98
CA LEU A 120 -18.50 10.08 8.88
C LEU A 120 -18.19 10.39 10.35
N LYS A 121 -17.25 11.29 10.62
CA LYS A 121 -16.83 11.68 11.97
C LYS A 121 -16.43 10.50 12.85
N ILE A 122 -15.76 9.52 12.24
CA ILE A 122 -15.23 8.35 12.95
C ILE A 122 -13.88 8.72 13.53
N ASP A 123 -13.68 8.46 14.82
CA ASP A 123 -12.42 8.65 15.51
C ASP A 123 -11.46 7.50 15.18
N ASP A 124 -10.71 7.68 14.12
CA ASP A 124 -9.61 6.82 13.71
C ASP A 124 -8.33 7.65 13.69
N SER A 125 -7.71 7.75 14.86
CA SER A 125 -6.56 8.65 15.10
C SER A 125 -5.35 8.29 14.25
N LEU A 126 -5.19 7.00 13.91
CA LEU A 126 -4.04 6.47 13.18
C LEU A 126 -4.36 6.15 11.71
N ASP A 127 -5.55 6.53 11.23
CA ASP A 127 -6.00 6.26 9.86
C ASP A 127 -5.98 4.76 9.49
N VAL A 128 -6.22 3.89 10.48
CA VAL A 128 -6.12 2.43 10.29
C VAL A 128 -7.12 1.93 9.27
N PHE A 129 -8.38 2.31 9.40
CA PHE A 129 -9.41 1.85 8.47
C PHE A 129 -9.22 2.38 7.05
N PRO A 130 -9.00 3.69 6.80
CA PRO A 130 -8.80 4.18 5.43
C PRO A 130 -7.52 3.66 4.78
N VAL A 131 -6.46 3.44 5.55
CA VAL A 131 -5.17 3.00 5.00
C VAL A 131 -5.13 1.48 4.82
N HIS A 132 -5.51 0.73 5.85
CA HIS A 132 -5.45 -0.75 5.80
C HIS A 132 -6.75 -1.38 5.29
N GLY A 133 -7.91 -0.92 5.77
CA GLY A 133 -9.20 -1.46 5.35
C GLY A 133 -9.52 -1.10 3.90
N VAL A 134 -9.60 0.19 3.58
CA VAL A 134 -9.88 0.63 2.19
C VAL A 134 -8.74 0.26 1.25
N GLY A 135 -7.48 0.45 1.67
CA GLY A 135 -6.31 0.05 0.90
C GLY A 135 -6.28 -1.45 0.63
N GLY A 136 -6.60 -2.30 1.61
CA GLY A 136 -6.67 -3.76 1.45
C GLY A 136 -7.77 -4.21 0.49
N ILE A 137 -8.97 -3.63 0.59
CA ILE A 137 -10.07 -3.89 -0.36
C ILE A 137 -9.64 -3.51 -1.77
N LEU A 138 -9.09 -2.30 -1.95
CA LEU A 138 -8.58 -1.83 -3.23
C LEU A 138 -7.50 -2.77 -3.79
N GLY A 139 -6.54 -3.16 -2.95
CA GLY A 139 -5.45 -4.06 -3.33
C GLY A 139 -5.93 -5.42 -3.78
N THR A 140 -6.93 -5.98 -3.11
CA THR A 140 -7.54 -7.26 -3.49
C THR A 140 -8.23 -7.17 -4.86
N LEU A 141 -8.95 -6.07 -5.13
CA LEU A 141 -9.57 -5.85 -6.44
C LEU A 141 -8.52 -5.67 -7.54
N LEU A 142 -7.46 -4.90 -7.27
CA LEU A 142 -6.38 -4.67 -8.23
C LEU A 142 -5.51 -5.92 -8.43
N ALA A 143 -5.39 -6.80 -7.43
CA ALA A 143 -4.78 -8.11 -7.61
C ALA A 143 -5.53 -8.91 -8.68
N GLY A 144 -6.86 -8.93 -8.64
CA GLY A 144 -7.67 -9.59 -9.67
C GLY A 144 -7.48 -9.00 -11.08
N VAL A 145 -7.14 -7.70 -11.18
CA VAL A 145 -6.90 -7.05 -12.49
C VAL A 145 -5.49 -7.30 -13.02
N PHE A 146 -4.48 -7.29 -12.14
CA PHE A 146 -3.07 -7.26 -12.55
C PHE A 146 -2.32 -8.57 -12.32
N CYS A 147 -2.93 -9.58 -11.67
CA CYS A 147 -2.20 -10.81 -11.40
C CYS A 147 -1.87 -11.57 -12.70
N SER A 148 -0.73 -12.26 -12.66
CA SER A 148 -0.23 -13.07 -13.76
C SER A 148 0.36 -14.35 -13.22
N THR A 149 0.05 -15.47 -13.87
CA THR A 149 0.62 -16.79 -13.57
C THR A 149 2.09 -16.90 -13.95
N GLN A 150 2.59 -15.97 -14.77
CA GLN A 150 4.00 -15.90 -15.17
C GLN A 150 4.87 -15.19 -14.14
N LEU A 151 4.28 -14.60 -13.09
CA LEU A 151 4.96 -13.80 -12.08
C LEU A 151 4.73 -14.36 -10.67
N GLY A 152 5.79 -14.45 -9.90
CA GLY A 152 5.72 -14.81 -8.48
C GLY A 152 5.28 -16.24 -8.23
N VAL A 153 4.50 -16.43 -7.16
CA VAL A 153 4.03 -17.74 -6.68
C VAL A 153 3.15 -18.48 -7.68
N PHE A 154 2.61 -17.80 -8.66
CA PHE A 154 1.75 -18.39 -9.69
C PHE A 154 2.50 -18.77 -10.97
N SER A 155 3.82 -18.71 -10.99
CA SER A 155 4.65 -19.09 -12.14
C SER A 155 4.67 -20.61 -12.37
N GLY A 156 3.52 -21.18 -12.67
CA GLY A 156 3.34 -22.61 -13.02
C GLY A 156 3.04 -23.55 -11.85
N ASN A 157 3.03 -23.07 -10.61
CA ASN A 157 2.75 -23.91 -9.44
C ASN A 157 1.44 -23.45 -8.78
N GLY A 158 0.35 -24.13 -9.00
CA GLY A 158 -0.89 -23.92 -8.27
C GLY A 158 -2.14 -23.64 -9.10
N PHE A 159 -2.00 -23.43 -10.41
CA PHE A 159 -3.13 -23.42 -11.34
C PHE A 159 -3.19 -24.73 -12.12
N SER A 160 -4.39 -25.21 -12.43
CA SER A 160 -4.58 -26.29 -13.38
C SER A 160 -4.03 -25.88 -14.74
N ASP A 161 -3.47 -26.85 -15.46
CA ASP A 161 -2.94 -26.66 -16.81
C ASP A 161 -3.92 -25.88 -17.69
N GLY A 162 -3.44 -24.83 -18.33
CA GLY A 162 -4.23 -24.01 -19.24
C GLY A 162 -4.77 -22.68 -18.69
N ILE A 163 -4.47 -22.34 -17.44
CA ILE A 163 -4.81 -21.02 -16.88
C ILE A 163 -3.53 -20.19 -16.78
N ASP A 164 -3.30 -19.31 -17.76
CA ASP A 164 -2.09 -18.47 -17.85
C ASP A 164 -2.28 -17.08 -17.22
N SER A 165 -3.52 -16.68 -16.99
CA SER A 165 -3.88 -15.40 -16.36
C SER A 165 -5.30 -15.43 -15.81
N ILE A 166 -5.63 -14.52 -14.91
CA ILE A 166 -7.02 -14.29 -14.52
C ILE A 166 -7.74 -13.62 -15.69
N GLY A 167 -8.65 -14.33 -16.33
CA GLY A 167 -9.39 -13.88 -17.50
C GLY A 167 -9.01 -14.62 -18.80
N GLY A 168 -8.15 -15.63 -18.70
CA GLY A 168 -7.91 -16.61 -19.76
C GLY A 168 -8.92 -17.72 -19.75
#